data_a32e90d32d60a4c717c48cbe4d595307
#
_entry.id   a32e90d32d60a4c717c48cbe4d595307
#
_cell.length_a   1.000
_cell.length_b   1.000
_cell.length_c   1.000
_cell.angle_alpha   90.00
_cell.angle_beta   90.00
_cell.angle_gamma   90.00
#
_symmetry.space_group_name_H-M   'P 1'
#
loop_
_entity.id
_entity.type
_entity.pdbx_description
1 polymer ?
#
loop_
_entity_poly.entity_id
_entity_poly.type
_entity_poly.pdbx_seq_one_letter_code
_entity_poly.pdbx_strand_id
1 'polypeptide(L)'
;NRSLVVRQPRYGTVRLAAETGVPIIPVGVFGQQRLWTKGRRPSLREAWRVPVRVHIGKLLYVSPDEPVEEANKRLFEAMTQAVNFARNTYPDPLPEGAWWVPAHLGGSAMTVEEDLARYREDASRYNETG
;
A
#
# COMPACT_ATOMS: atom_id res chain seq x y z
N ASN A 1 0.94 7.17 -1.86
CA ASN A 1 1.64 6.79 -0.65
C ASN A 1 3.14 6.75 -0.95
N ARG A 2 3.90 7.68 -0.37
CA ARG A 2 5.36 7.84 -0.57
C ARG A 2 6.17 7.03 0.45
N SER A 3 5.54 6.63 1.56
CA SER A 3 6.16 5.80 2.59
C SER A 3 6.28 4.33 2.20
N LEU A 4 5.56 3.90 1.16
CA LEU A 4 5.51 2.52 0.66
C LEU A 4 5.04 1.50 1.72
N VAL A 5 4.39 1.99 2.76
CA VAL A 5 3.83 1.18 3.86
C VAL A 5 2.32 1.06 3.68
N VAL A 6 1.76 -0.10 4.00
CA VAL A 6 0.31 -0.29 3.99
C VAL A 6 -0.33 0.64 5.01
N ARG A 7 -1.31 1.42 4.59
CA ARG A 7 -2.09 2.28 5.48
C ARG A 7 -3.36 1.56 5.91
N GLN A 8 -3.80 1.88 7.11
CA GLN A 8 -5.07 1.36 7.60
C GLN A 8 -6.22 1.74 6.66
N PRO A 9 -7.02 0.79 6.19
CA PRO A 9 -8.13 1.06 5.29
C PRO A 9 -9.26 1.81 6.02
N ARG A 10 -10.06 2.51 5.25
CA ARG A 10 -11.30 3.11 5.76
C ARG A 10 -12.39 2.04 5.86
N TYR A 11 -13.35 2.23 6.75
CA TYR A 11 -14.44 1.28 7.02
C TYR A 11 -15.36 0.98 5.83
N GLY A 12 -15.36 1.80 4.79
CA GLY A 12 -16.26 1.64 3.63
C GLY A 12 -16.19 0.27 2.97
N THR A 13 -14.99 -0.29 2.82
CA THR A 13 -14.79 -1.60 2.18
C THR A 13 -15.43 -2.73 3.00
N VAL A 14 -15.20 -2.75 4.31
CA VAL A 14 -15.74 -3.79 5.19
C VAL A 14 -17.26 -3.64 5.37
N ARG A 15 -17.79 -2.41 5.41
CA ARG A 15 -19.24 -2.17 5.44
C ARG A 15 -19.92 -2.69 4.18
N LEU A 16 -19.36 -2.37 3.01
CA LEU A 16 -19.91 -2.85 1.74
C LEU A 16 -19.89 -4.39 1.67
N ALA A 17 -18.79 -5.02 2.11
CA ALA A 17 -18.70 -6.47 2.15
C ALA A 17 -19.75 -7.10 3.10
N ALA A 18 -19.96 -6.52 4.28
CA ALA A 18 -20.96 -6.95 5.24
C ALA A 18 -22.39 -6.83 4.68
N GLU A 19 -22.70 -5.71 4.01
CA GLU A 19 -24.02 -5.45 3.44
C GLU A 19 -24.34 -6.34 2.23
N THR A 20 -23.34 -6.63 1.40
CA THR A 20 -23.54 -7.35 0.13
C THR A 20 -23.24 -8.85 0.22
N GLY A 21 -22.55 -9.30 1.27
CA GLY A 21 -22.06 -10.68 1.39
C GLY A 21 -20.92 -11.03 0.42
N VAL A 22 -20.40 -10.05 -0.35
CA VAL A 22 -19.30 -10.26 -1.30
C VAL A 22 -17.98 -10.29 -0.55
N PRO A 23 -17.10 -11.28 -0.78
CA PRO A 23 -15.81 -11.34 -0.13
C PRO A 23 -14.84 -10.25 -0.62
N ILE A 24 -13.92 -9.84 0.26
CA ILE A 24 -12.81 -8.98 -0.07
C ILE A 24 -11.60 -9.84 -0.47
N ILE A 25 -10.93 -9.47 -1.55
CA ILE A 25 -9.67 -10.11 -1.97
C ILE A 25 -8.53 -9.14 -1.69
N PRO A 26 -7.69 -9.36 -0.67
CA PRO A 26 -6.52 -8.54 -0.45
C PRO A 26 -5.45 -8.85 -1.51
N VAL A 27 -4.92 -7.81 -2.15
CA VAL A 27 -3.87 -7.93 -3.16
C VAL A 27 -2.66 -7.13 -2.73
N GLY A 28 -1.53 -7.81 -2.61
CA GLY A 28 -0.23 -7.18 -2.35
C GLY A 28 0.54 -6.99 -3.65
N VAL A 29 1.09 -5.81 -3.84
CA VAL A 29 1.93 -5.49 -5.02
C VAL A 29 3.23 -4.87 -4.53
N PHE A 30 4.35 -5.30 -5.12
CA PHE A 30 5.68 -4.73 -4.85
C PHE A 30 6.50 -4.60 -6.14
N GLY A 31 7.29 -3.55 -6.24
CA GLY A 31 8.08 -3.22 -7.43
C GLY A 31 7.47 -2.12 -8.31
N GLN A 32 6.14 -1.95 -8.31
CA GLN A 32 5.46 -0.93 -9.10
C GLN A 32 5.89 0.50 -8.73
N GLN A 33 6.33 0.74 -7.49
CA GLN A 33 6.85 2.03 -7.05
C GLN A 33 8.11 2.46 -7.81
N ARG A 34 8.86 1.51 -8.37
CA ARG A 34 10.02 1.78 -9.23
C ARG A 34 9.61 2.35 -10.58
N LEU A 35 8.40 2.02 -11.03
CA LEU A 35 7.82 2.49 -12.30
C LEU A 35 7.05 3.79 -12.11
N TRP A 36 6.36 3.93 -10.97
CA TRP A 36 5.51 5.08 -10.71
C TRP A 36 5.43 5.40 -9.21
N THR A 37 5.98 6.55 -8.83
CA THR A 37 5.83 7.11 -7.48
C THR A 37 5.53 8.61 -7.59
N LYS A 38 4.62 9.10 -6.75
CA LYS A 38 4.26 10.53 -6.74
C LYS A 38 5.51 11.39 -6.51
N GLY A 39 5.78 12.32 -7.42
CA GLY A 39 6.95 13.21 -7.36
C GLY A 39 8.23 12.65 -7.98
N ARG A 40 8.22 11.42 -8.50
CA ARG A 40 9.36 10.85 -9.23
C ARG A 40 8.89 10.12 -10.48
N ARG A 41 9.49 10.49 -11.61
CA ARG A 41 9.31 9.79 -12.89
C ARG A 41 10.64 9.15 -13.26
N PRO A 42 10.74 7.83 -13.27
CA PRO A 42 11.96 7.16 -13.71
C PRO A 42 12.21 7.42 -15.19
N SER A 43 13.46 7.39 -15.60
CA SER A 43 13.83 7.36 -17.01
C SER A 43 13.44 6.01 -17.63
N LEU A 44 13.35 5.95 -18.96
CA LEU A 44 13.07 4.69 -19.68
C LEU A 44 14.08 3.59 -19.34
N ARG A 45 15.35 3.97 -19.10
CA ARG A 45 16.41 3.04 -18.70
C ARG A 45 16.19 2.47 -17.30
N GLU A 46 15.78 3.33 -16.34
CA GLU A 46 15.46 2.90 -14.96
C GLU A 46 14.21 2.03 -14.90
N ALA A 47 13.23 2.29 -15.77
CA ALA A 47 11.98 1.52 -15.86
C ALA A 47 12.12 0.22 -16.66
N TRP A 48 13.23 0.04 -17.39
CA TRP A 48 13.42 -1.12 -18.26
C TRP A 48 13.56 -2.41 -17.44
N ARG A 49 12.68 -3.39 -17.73
CA ARG A 49 12.67 -4.72 -17.10
C ARG A 49 12.55 -4.71 -15.57
N VAL A 50 11.95 -3.69 -14.98
CA VAL A 50 11.64 -3.68 -13.54
C VAL A 50 10.61 -4.76 -13.25
N PRO A 51 10.92 -5.74 -12.39
CA PRO A 51 9.95 -6.73 -12.01
C PRO A 51 8.84 -6.11 -11.14
N VAL A 52 7.61 -6.58 -11.30
CA VAL A 52 6.48 -6.28 -10.41
C VAL A 52 5.96 -7.61 -9.88
N ARG A 53 5.97 -7.74 -8.56
CA ARG A 53 5.44 -8.91 -7.88
C ARG A 53 4.02 -8.61 -7.38
N VAL A 54 3.09 -9.50 -7.75
CA VAL A 54 1.70 -9.43 -7.30
C VAL A 54 1.40 -10.70 -6.50
N HIS A 55 0.79 -10.54 -5.33
CA HIS A 55 0.29 -11.64 -4.53
C HIS A 55 -1.19 -11.43 -4.23
N ILE A 56 -1.99 -12.45 -4.52
CA ILE A 56 -3.42 -12.48 -4.23
C ILE A 56 -3.59 -13.27 -2.94
N GLY A 57 -4.07 -12.60 -1.89
CA GLY A 57 -4.32 -13.21 -0.59
C GLY A 57 -5.60 -14.03 -0.55
N LYS A 58 -5.89 -14.59 0.62
CA LYS A 58 -7.12 -15.37 0.85
C LYS A 58 -8.35 -14.48 0.86
N LEU A 59 -9.48 -15.02 0.42
CA LEU A 59 -10.79 -14.36 0.52
C LEU A 59 -11.12 -14.03 1.97
N LEU A 60 -11.57 -12.81 2.22
CA LEU A 60 -11.98 -12.33 3.53
C LEU A 60 -13.48 -12.05 3.48
N TYR A 61 -14.26 -12.86 4.21
CA TYR A 61 -15.69 -12.66 4.39
C TYR A 61 -15.95 -11.83 5.64
N VAL A 62 -16.91 -10.92 5.56
CA VAL A 62 -17.36 -10.08 6.67
C VAL A 62 -18.81 -10.39 6.95
N SER A 63 -19.10 -10.78 8.21
CA SER A 63 -20.48 -11.01 8.64
C SER A 63 -21.19 -9.66 8.91
N PRO A 64 -22.51 -9.54 8.60
CA PRO A 64 -23.29 -8.37 8.97
C PRO A 64 -23.27 -8.06 10.49
N ASP A 65 -23.11 -9.09 11.33
CA ASP A 65 -23.09 -8.98 12.79
C ASP A 65 -21.68 -8.74 13.37
N GLU A 66 -20.65 -8.76 12.51
CA GLU A 66 -19.26 -8.52 12.95
C GLU A 66 -19.03 -7.03 13.23
N PRO A 67 -18.40 -6.64 14.37
CA PRO A 67 -18.01 -5.27 14.60
C PRO A 67 -17.12 -4.75 13.48
N VAL A 68 -17.45 -3.57 12.95
CA VAL A 68 -16.77 -3.01 11.78
C VAL A 68 -15.27 -2.76 12.03
N GLU A 69 -14.90 -2.47 13.27
CA GLU A 69 -13.53 -2.28 13.72
C GLU A 69 -12.72 -3.59 13.62
N GLU A 70 -13.31 -4.71 14.04
CA GLU A 70 -12.69 -6.04 13.97
C GLU A 70 -12.50 -6.48 12.52
N ALA A 71 -13.53 -6.32 11.69
CA ALA A 71 -13.45 -6.60 10.27
C ALA A 71 -12.37 -5.76 9.57
N ASN A 72 -12.28 -4.46 9.93
CA ASN A 72 -11.28 -3.55 9.37
C ASN A 72 -9.85 -3.89 9.81
N LYS A 73 -9.67 -4.35 11.05
CA LYS A 73 -8.38 -4.85 11.55
C LYS A 73 -7.95 -6.09 10.78
N ARG A 74 -8.84 -7.07 10.60
CA ARG A 74 -8.56 -8.27 9.79
C ARG A 74 -8.20 -7.91 8.34
N LEU A 75 -8.88 -6.93 7.74
CA LEU A 75 -8.55 -6.45 6.40
C LEU A 75 -7.16 -5.83 6.36
N PHE A 76 -6.82 -4.98 7.33
CA PHE A 76 -5.49 -4.37 7.42
C PHE A 76 -4.37 -5.42 7.55
N GLU A 77 -4.58 -6.42 8.39
CA GLU A 77 -3.64 -7.54 8.58
C GLU A 77 -3.47 -8.33 7.27
N ALA A 78 -4.58 -8.67 6.60
CA ALA A 78 -4.56 -9.40 5.34
C ALA A 78 -3.85 -8.62 4.21
N MET A 79 -4.09 -7.31 4.11
CA MET A 79 -3.38 -6.43 3.17
C MET A 79 -1.88 -6.37 3.47
N THR A 80 -1.52 -6.24 4.75
CA THR A 80 -0.13 -6.20 5.19
C THR A 80 0.58 -7.51 4.88
N GLN A 81 -0.05 -8.64 5.15
CA GLN A 81 0.50 -9.96 4.80
C GLN A 81 0.70 -10.12 3.30
N ALA A 82 -0.28 -9.70 2.47
CA ALA A 82 -0.18 -9.79 1.03
C ALA A 82 0.99 -8.94 0.47
N VAL A 83 1.16 -7.72 0.95
CA VAL A 83 2.30 -6.85 0.57
C VAL A 83 3.63 -7.42 1.05
N ASN A 84 3.70 -7.93 2.29
CA ASN A 84 4.90 -8.55 2.83
C ASN A 84 5.29 -9.78 2.02
N PHE A 85 4.34 -10.62 1.62
CA PHE A 85 4.61 -11.77 0.77
C PHE A 85 5.15 -11.35 -0.60
N ALA A 86 4.52 -10.38 -1.26
CA ALA A 86 4.98 -9.86 -2.54
C ALA A 86 6.41 -9.29 -2.46
N ARG A 87 6.72 -8.57 -1.37
CA ARG A 87 8.05 -8.02 -1.11
C ARG A 87 9.09 -9.13 -0.82
N ASN A 88 8.76 -10.08 0.05
CA ASN A 88 9.69 -11.14 0.47
C ASN A 88 10.01 -12.13 -0.66
N THR A 89 9.14 -12.21 -1.67
CA THR A 89 9.32 -13.03 -2.88
C THR A 89 9.74 -12.20 -4.10
N TYR A 90 10.14 -10.94 -3.87
CA TYR A 90 10.61 -10.05 -4.93
C TYR A 90 11.96 -10.55 -5.48
N PRO A 91 12.14 -10.64 -6.82
CA PRO A 91 13.33 -11.27 -7.39
C PRO A 91 14.61 -10.44 -7.26
N ASP A 92 14.49 -9.09 -7.21
CA ASP A 92 15.65 -8.22 -7.07
C ASP A 92 16.02 -8.02 -5.60
N PRO A 93 17.30 -7.82 -5.27
CA PRO A 93 17.70 -7.42 -3.91
C PRO A 93 17.09 -6.08 -3.53
N LEU A 94 16.92 -5.85 -2.23
CA LEU A 94 16.47 -4.58 -1.66
C LEU A 94 17.70 -3.79 -1.18
N PRO A 95 18.31 -2.93 -2.03
CA PRO A 95 19.54 -2.24 -1.67
C PRO A 95 19.31 -1.24 -0.54
N GLU A 96 20.26 -1.18 0.39
CA GLU A 96 20.26 -0.16 1.44
C GLU A 96 20.27 1.26 0.82
N GLY A 97 19.51 2.17 1.40
CA GLY A 97 19.39 3.54 0.91
C GLY A 97 18.59 3.71 -0.37
N ALA A 98 18.08 2.64 -0.98
CA ALA A 98 17.28 2.76 -2.20
C ALA A 98 15.96 3.50 -1.94
N TRP A 99 15.63 4.46 -2.80
CA TRP A 99 14.44 5.30 -2.69
C TRP A 99 13.09 4.54 -2.79
N TRP A 100 13.12 3.36 -3.37
CA TRP A 100 11.96 2.51 -3.57
C TRP A 100 11.82 1.39 -2.51
N VAL A 101 12.70 1.39 -1.53
CA VAL A 101 12.67 0.51 -0.36
C VAL A 101 12.14 1.30 0.83
N PRO A 102 11.17 0.76 1.59
CA PRO A 102 10.65 1.39 2.80
C PRO A 102 11.76 1.74 3.81
N ALA A 103 11.61 2.87 4.50
CA ALA A 103 12.62 3.34 5.47
C ALA A 103 12.91 2.32 6.58
N HIS A 104 11.89 1.63 7.10
CA HIS A 104 12.06 0.60 8.15
C HIS A 104 12.82 -0.66 7.68
N LEU A 105 13.11 -0.76 6.38
CA LEU A 105 13.92 -1.83 5.77
C LEU A 105 15.28 -1.34 5.27
N GLY A 106 15.72 -0.18 5.75
CA GLY A 106 16.99 0.41 5.35
C GLY A 106 16.94 1.21 4.04
N GLY A 107 15.77 1.41 3.46
CA GLY A 107 15.60 2.27 2.28
C GLY A 107 15.52 3.75 2.63
N SER A 108 15.47 4.60 1.61
CA SER A 108 15.31 6.06 1.75
C SER A 108 13.92 6.57 1.31
N ALA A 109 12.92 5.69 1.24
CA ALA A 109 11.53 6.12 1.11
C ALA A 109 11.11 6.96 2.32
N MET A 110 10.16 7.86 2.14
CA MET A 110 9.65 8.68 3.24
C MET A 110 9.16 7.79 4.40
N THR A 111 9.35 8.26 5.62
CA THR A 111 8.69 7.66 6.79
C THR A 111 7.18 7.86 6.72
N VAL A 112 6.43 7.14 7.54
CA VAL A 112 4.96 7.30 7.60
C VAL A 112 4.59 8.72 8.05
N GLU A 113 5.34 9.27 9.00
CA GLU A 113 5.14 10.61 9.54
C GLU A 113 5.38 11.69 8.49
N GLU A 114 6.48 11.59 7.74
CA GLU A 114 6.81 12.52 6.64
C GLU A 114 5.77 12.46 5.52
N ASP A 115 5.32 11.25 5.14
CA ASP A 115 4.31 11.06 4.10
C ASP A 115 2.94 11.63 4.54
N LEU A 116 2.57 11.49 5.82
CA LEU A 116 1.36 12.09 6.38
C LEU A 116 1.43 13.62 6.44
N ALA A 117 2.56 14.19 6.85
CA ALA A 117 2.78 15.62 6.85
C ALA A 117 2.62 16.20 5.44
N ARG A 118 3.29 15.58 4.47
CA ARG A 118 3.21 15.97 3.05
C ARG A 118 1.80 15.83 2.46
N TYR A 119 1.06 14.81 2.88
CA TYR A 119 -0.33 14.64 2.46
C TYR A 119 -1.21 15.78 2.95
N ARG A 120 -1.01 16.24 4.20
CA ARG A 120 -1.76 17.39 4.76
C ARG A 120 -1.44 18.69 4.03
N GLU A 121 -0.17 18.92 3.71
CA GLU A 121 0.26 20.09 2.91
C GLU A 121 -0.36 20.06 1.50
N ASP A 122 -0.33 18.91 0.81
CA ASP A 122 -0.93 18.76 -0.51
C ASP A 122 -2.45 19.00 -0.47
N ALA A 123 -3.13 18.55 0.59
CA ALA A 123 -4.57 18.74 0.77
C ALA A 123 -4.95 20.21 1.05
N SER A 124 -4.15 20.93 1.84
CA SER A 124 -4.39 22.36 2.10
C SER A 124 -4.24 23.19 0.83
N ARG A 125 -3.20 22.93 0.03
CA ARG A 125 -3.01 23.64 -1.26
C ARG A 125 -4.15 23.39 -2.24
N TYR A 126 -4.71 22.18 -2.27
CA TYR A 126 -5.85 21.89 -3.14
C TYR A 126 -7.10 22.65 -2.73
N ASN A 127 -7.35 22.82 -1.43
CA ASN A 127 -8.49 23.58 -0.91
C ASN A 127 -8.34 25.11 -1.08
N GLU A 128 -7.11 25.62 -1.21
CA GLU A 128 -6.83 27.06 -1.44
C GLU A 128 -6.96 27.46 -2.92
N THR A 129 -6.89 26.48 -3.84
CA THR A 129 -6.95 26.72 -5.30
C THR A 129 -8.30 26.39 -5.93
N GLY A 130 -9.25 25.91 -5.17
CA GLY A 130 -10.64 25.62 -5.60
C GLY A 130 -11.62 26.58 -4.99
#